data_2830ab0dd5aa353234e3048e0281d90b
#
_entry.id   2830ab0dd5aa353234e3048e0281d90b
#
_cell.length_a   1.000
_cell.length_b   1.000
_cell.length_c   1.000
_cell.angle_alpha   90.00
_cell.angle_beta   90.00
_cell.angle_gamma   90.00
#
_symmetry.space_group_name_H-M   'P 1'
#
loop_
_entity.id
_entity.type
_entity.pdbx_description
1 polymer ?
#
loop_
_entity_poly.entity_id
_entity_poly.type
_entity_poly.pdbx_seq_one_letter_code
_entity_poly.pdbx_strand_id
1 'polypeptide(L)'
;LSIEYCMPKNIILDPNTSILKAGLFKTIGHHYGLSKIAINTHFFTSEEKLKEFPGRQFEVIGPLNKKNIKKLLPAGKANVITKNYPLSAGELKSRWGLTDGGNYFILGFRNQENEAQCWLTKKID
;
A
#
# COMPACT_ATOMS: atom_id res chain seq x y z
N LEU A 1 -5.45 -4.48 22.70
CA LEU A 1 -4.61 -3.58 21.93
C LEU A 1 -5.45 -2.75 20.97
N SER A 2 -5.29 -1.44 20.98
CA SER A 2 -5.93 -0.53 20.02
C SER A 2 -4.93 -0.10 18.96
N ILE A 3 -5.44 0.22 17.78
CA ILE A 3 -4.63 0.72 16.67
C ILE A 3 -5.34 1.93 16.07
N GLU A 4 -4.56 2.95 15.71
CA GLU A 4 -5.11 4.12 15.06
C GLU A 4 -5.22 3.89 13.56
N TYR A 5 -6.23 4.52 12.95
CA TYR A 5 -6.44 4.48 11.51
C TYR A 5 -6.20 5.87 10.93
N CYS A 6 -5.51 5.94 9.81
CA CYS A 6 -5.25 7.23 9.16
C CYS A 6 -4.94 7.06 7.67
N MET A 7 -4.95 8.16 6.94
CA MET A 7 -4.50 8.20 5.55
C MET A 7 -3.01 7.87 5.47
N PRO A 8 -2.51 7.45 4.30
CA PRO A 8 -1.09 7.16 4.13
C PRO A 8 -0.20 8.34 4.56
N LYS A 9 0.79 8.00 5.39
CA LYS A 9 1.88 8.90 5.75
C LYS A 9 3.03 8.74 4.75
N ASN A 10 4.26 8.97 5.15
CA ASN A 10 5.39 8.87 4.22
C ASN A 10 5.72 7.44 3.79
N ILE A 11 5.42 6.46 4.63
CA ILE A 11 5.72 5.05 4.40
C ILE A 11 4.44 4.22 4.51
N ILE A 12 4.25 3.29 3.57
CA ILE A 12 3.24 2.23 3.69
C ILE A 12 3.99 0.91 3.89
N LEU A 13 3.54 0.11 4.86
CA LEU A 13 4.16 -1.15 5.21
C LEU A 13 3.19 -2.29 4.92
N ASP A 14 3.68 -3.27 4.17
CA ASP A 14 2.91 -4.43 3.75
C ASP A 14 3.43 -5.66 4.49
N PRO A 15 2.75 -6.11 5.56
CA PRO A 15 3.22 -7.25 6.35
C PRO A 15 3.19 -8.55 5.56
N ASN A 16 4.12 -9.46 5.89
CA ASN A 16 4.17 -10.78 5.29
C ASN A 16 2.84 -11.52 5.49
N THR A 17 2.49 -12.36 4.52
CA THR A 17 1.27 -13.17 4.56
C THR A 17 1.19 -14.03 5.83
N SER A 18 2.32 -14.54 6.31
CA SER A 18 2.38 -15.34 7.54
C SER A 18 1.89 -14.57 8.77
N ILE A 19 2.17 -13.27 8.85
CA ILE A 19 1.70 -12.40 9.93
C ILE A 19 0.18 -12.28 9.88
N LEU A 20 -0.38 -12.08 8.69
CA LEU A 20 -1.82 -11.96 8.50
C LEU A 20 -2.53 -13.28 8.83
N LYS A 21 -1.99 -14.41 8.38
CA LYS A 21 -2.58 -15.74 8.63
C LYS A 21 -2.54 -16.11 10.11
N ALA A 22 -1.54 -15.67 10.84
CA ALA A 22 -1.42 -15.95 12.28
C ALA A 22 -2.30 -15.03 13.13
N GLY A 23 -2.98 -14.05 12.53
CA GLY A 23 -3.81 -13.09 13.27
C GLY A 23 -3.00 -12.11 14.11
N LEU A 24 -1.73 -11.89 13.77
CA LEU A 24 -0.81 -11.06 14.56
C LEU A 24 -0.80 -9.59 14.14
N PHE A 25 -1.76 -9.17 13.32
CA PHE A 25 -1.76 -7.85 12.73
C PHE A 25 -1.71 -6.73 13.78
N LYS A 26 -2.62 -6.76 14.75
CA LYS A 26 -2.67 -5.75 15.82
C LYS A 26 -1.42 -5.78 16.69
N THR A 27 -0.91 -6.97 16.98
CA THR A 27 0.30 -7.15 17.78
C THR A 27 1.51 -6.49 17.11
N ILE A 28 1.68 -6.72 15.79
CA ILE A 28 2.77 -6.13 15.02
C ILE A 28 2.61 -4.62 14.95
N GLY A 29 1.41 -4.12 14.69
CA GLY A 29 1.15 -2.68 14.66
C GLY A 29 1.47 -2.01 15.99
N HIS A 30 1.07 -2.62 17.09
CA HIS A 30 1.36 -2.10 18.42
C HIS A 30 2.86 -2.15 18.74
N HIS A 31 3.51 -3.27 18.42
CA HIS A 31 4.94 -3.45 18.67
C HIS A 31 5.80 -2.38 17.98
N TYR A 32 5.48 -2.04 16.74
CA TYR A 32 6.25 -1.07 15.97
C TYR A 32 5.67 0.36 16.03
N GLY A 33 4.59 0.59 16.77
CA GLY A 33 3.98 1.90 16.88
C GLY A 33 3.36 2.40 15.57
N LEU A 34 2.76 1.51 14.81
CA LEU A 34 2.23 1.81 13.48
C LEU A 34 0.75 2.14 13.53
N SER A 35 0.31 2.97 12.57
CA SER A 35 -1.10 3.19 12.27
C SER A 35 -1.51 2.29 11.12
N LYS A 36 -2.81 2.07 10.96
CA LYS A 36 -3.38 1.26 9.89
C LYS A 36 -4.21 2.15 8.96
N ILE A 37 -4.30 1.79 7.68
CA ILE A 37 -5.06 2.59 6.70
C ILE A 37 -6.56 2.52 6.99
N ALA A 38 -7.09 1.33 7.22
CA ALA A 38 -8.51 1.12 7.54
C ALA A 38 -8.70 -0.25 8.17
N ILE A 39 -9.85 -0.47 8.80
CA ILE A 39 -10.09 -1.70 9.55
C ILE A 39 -9.96 -2.97 8.70
N ASN A 40 -10.38 -2.91 7.42
CA ASN A 40 -10.31 -4.05 6.51
C ASN A 40 -9.20 -3.92 5.45
N THR A 41 -8.33 -2.92 5.59
CA THR A 41 -7.20 -2.71 4.68
C THR A 41 -5.91 -2.98 5.44
N HIS A 42 -5.31 -4.13 5.19
CA HIS A 42 -4.16 -4.62 5.96
C HIS A 42 -2.82 -4.05 5.48
N PHE A 43 -2.76 -2.75 5.39
CA PHE A 43 -1.54 -1.98 5.24
C PHE A 43 -1.33 -1.12 6.48
N PHE A 44 -0.10 -1.07 6.98
CA PHE A 44 0.29 -0.09 7.99
C PHE A 44 0.89 1.15 7.32
N THR A 45 0.99 2.21 8.09
CA THR A 45 1.65 3.44 7.65
C THR A 45 2.42 4.09 8.79
N SER A 46 3.49 4.80 8.45
CA SER A 46 4.34 5.52 9.41
C SER A 46 5.02 6.69 8.75
N GLU A 47 5.56 7.60 9.55
CA GLU A 47 6.33 8.74 9.03
C GLU A 47 7.69 8.30 8.50
N GLU A 48 8.35 7.37 9.19
CA GLU A 48 9.69 6.93 8.85
C GLU A 48 9.71 5.43 8.59
N LYS A 49 10.65 5.01 7.72
CA LYS A 49 10.85 3.60 7.48
C LYS A 49 11.38 2.92 8.73
N LEU A 50 11.03 1.66 8.92
CA LEU A 50 11.54 0.83 10.01
C LEU A 50 12.84 0.18 9.57
N LYS A 51 13.77 0.01 10.51
CA LYS A 51 15.03 -0.68 10.28
C LYS A 51 14.77 -2.15 9.98
N GLU A 52 13.85 -2.75 10.71
CA GLU A 52 13.42 -4.13 10.52
C GLU A 52 11.91 -4.22 10.59
N PHE A 53 11.31 -4.88 9.64
CA PHE A 53 9.87 -5.09 9.59
C PHE A 53 9.60 -6.40 8.86
N PRO A 54 8.69 -7.26 9.39
CA PRO A 54 8.35 -8.52 8.71
C PRO A 54 7.43 -8.29 7.51
N GLY A 55 7.98 -7.77 6.44
CA GLY A 55 7.24 -7.44 5.23
C GLY A 55 8.01 -6.46 4.36
N ARG A 56 7.26 -5.81 3.45
CA ARG A 56 7.81 -4.82 2.52
C ARG A 56 7.47 -3.41 2.99
N GLN A 57 8.33 -2.47 2.65
CA GLN A 57 8.11 -1.05 2.93
C GLN A 57 8.17 -0.26 1.64
N PHE A 58 7.30 0.74 1.54
CA PHE A 58 7.15 1.57 0.34
C PHE A 58 7.17 3.04 0.73
N GLU A 59 7.98 3.82 0.03
CA GLU A 59 7.96 5.28 0.15
C GLU A 59 6.80 5.83 -0.67
N VAL A 60 5.94 6.62 -0.03
CA VAL A 60 4.75 7.18 -0.67
C VAL A 60 5.14 8.36 -1.55
N ILE A 61 4.69 8.33 -2.82
CA ILE A 61 4.86 9.44 -3.75
C ILE A 61 3.59 10.28 -3.78
N GLY A 62 2.43 9.64 -3.95
CA GLY A 62 1.16 10.34 -3.93
C GLY A 62 0.01 9.54 -4.53
N PRO A 63 -1.22 10.07 -4.42
CA PRO A 63 -2.39 9.41 -4.98
C PRO A 63 -2.36 9.43 -6.52
N LEU A 64 -2.85 8.35 -7.12
CA LEU A 64 -2.95 8.20 -8.57
C LEU A 64 -4.40 8.24 -9.03
N ASN A 65 -4.61 8.82 -10.21
CA ASN A 65 -5.89 8.81 -10.90
C ASN A 65 -5.65 8.85 -12.41
N LYS A 66 -6.73 8.84 -13.21
CA LYS A 66 -6.63 8.88 -14.67
C LYS A 66 -5.95 10.14 -15.19
N LYS A 67 -6.02 11.24 -14.45
CA LYS A 67 -5.49 12.53 -14.88
C LYS A 67 -3.98 12.63 -14.72
N ASN A 68 -3.42 12.01 -13.67
CA ASN A 68 -2.00 12.17 -13.35
C ASN A 68 -1.14 10.94 -13.64
N ILE A 69 -1.72 9.79 -13.96
CA ILE A 69 -0.95 8.55 -14.12
C ILE A 69 0.08 8.62 -15.23
N LYS A 70 -0.25 9.23 -16.37
CA LYS A 70 0.70 9.35 -17.49
C LYS A 70 1.86 10.27 -17.15
N LYS A 71 1.59 11.31 -16.37
CA LYS A 71 2.62 12.25 -15.91
C LYS A 71 3.57 11.60 -14.91
N LEU A 72 3.03 10.84 -13.96
CA LEU A 72 3.81 10.22 -12.89
C LEU A 72 4.47 8.92 -13.31
N LEU A 73 3.89 8.20 -14.26
CA LEU A 73 4.41 6.94 -14.80
C LEU A 73 4.48 7.00 -16.33
N PRO A 74 5.35 7.86 -16.90
CA PRO A 74 5.41 8.03 -18.35
C PRO A 74 5.81 6.75 -19.09
N ALA A 75 6.59 5.86 -18.46
CA ALA A 75 6.98 4.58 -19.05
C ALA A 75 5.85 3.53 -19.00
N GLY A 76 4.77 3.78 -18.27
CA GLY A 76 3.68 2.82 -18.13
C GLY A 76 4.10 1.52 -17.46
N LYS A 77 5.05 1.59 -16.54
CA LYS A 77 5.63 0.41 -15.90
C LYS A 77 5.55 0.53 -14.39
N ALA A 78 4.86 -0.40 -13.74
CA ALA A 78 4.75 -0.47 -12.28
C ALA A 78 4.23 -1.84 -11.87
N ASN A 79 4.60 -2.26 -10.66
CA ASN A 79 3.98 -3.42 -10.03
C ASN A 79 2.72 -2.97 -9.30
N VAL A 80 1.74 -3.85 -9.15
CA VAL A 80 0.45 -3.51 -8.53
C VAL A 80 0.15 -4.49 -7.40
N ILE A 81 -0.22 -3.94 -6.24
CA ILE A 81 -0.71 -4.72 -5.11
C ILE A 81 -2.06 -4.15 -4.71
N THR A 82 -3.05 -5.01 -4.53
CA THR A 82 -4.38 -4.59 -4.08
C THR A 82 -4.74 -5.30 -2.80
N LYS A 83 -5.31 -4.56 -1.84
CA LYS A 83 -5.89 -5.09 -0.61
C LYS A 83 -7.19 -4.36 -0.33
N ASN A 84 -8.29 -5.11 -0.24
CA ASN A 84 -9.62 -4.52 -0.05
C ASN A 84 -9.94 -3.49 -1.14
N TYR A 85 -9.76 -3.88 -2.39
CA TYR A 85 -9.93 -3.02 -3.56
C TYR A 85 -10.90 -3.70 -4.54
N PRO A 86 -11.74 -2.93 -5.27
CA PRO A 86 -12.76 -3.54 -6.15
C PRO A 86 -12.22 -4.30 -7.36
N LEU A 87 -10.97 -4.09 -7.73
CA LEU A 87 -10.32 -4.79 -8.84
C LEU A 87 -9.14 -5.62 -8.32
N SER A 88 -8.83 -6.71 -9.01
CA SER A 88 -7.58 -7.41 -8.78
C SER A 88 -6.40 -6.60 -9.32
N ALA A 89 -5.19 -6.94 -8.91
CA ALA A 89 -3.99 -6.31 -9.44
C ALA A 89 -3.90 -6.43 -10.97
N GLY A 90 -4.22 -7.62 -11.50
CA GLY A 90 -4.23 -7.85 -12.94
C GLY A 90 -5.25 -6.99 -13.68
N GLU A 91 -6.45 -6.88 -13.13
CA GLU A 91 -7.50 -6.04 -13.71
C GLU A 91 -7.10 -4.57 -13.73
N LEU A 92 -6.49 -4.07 -12.65
CA LEU A 92 -6.04 -2.69 -12.58
C LEU A 92 -4.91 -2.41 -13.58
N LYS A 93 -3.94 -3.32 -13.69
CA LYS A 93 -2.87 -3.20 -14.69
C LYS A 93 -3.43 -3.13 -16.11
N SER A 94 -4.36 -4.00 -16.41
CA SER A 94 -5.01 -4.05 -17.72
C SER A 94 -5.76 -2.75 -18.02
N ARG A 95 -6.52 -2.25 -17.06
CA ARG A 95 -7.29 -1.01 -17.21
C ARG A 95 -6.41 0.20 -17.49
N TRP A 96 -5.24 0.28 -16.87
CA TRP A 96 -4.34 1.42 -17.03
C TRP A 96 -3.20 1.17 -18.03
N GLY A 97 -3.22 0.03 -18.72
CA GLY A 97 -2.21 -0.31 -19.73
C GLY A 97 -0.81 -0.40 -19.17
N LEU A 98 -0.67 -0.95 -17.97
CA LEU A 98 0.61 -1.04 -17.29
C LEU A 98 1.30 -2.39 -17.54
N THR A 99 2.64 -2.34 -17.61
CA THR A 99 3.48 -3.54 -17.61
C THR A 99 4.19 -3.66 -16.28
N ASP A 100 4.47 -4.90 -15.85
CA ASP A 100 5.17 -5.17 -14.59
C ASP A 100 6.63 -4.77 -14.65
N GLY A 101 7.17 -4.44 -13.49
CA GLY A 101 8.59 -4.30 -13.28
C GLY A 101 9.02 -2.97 -12.68
N GLY A 102 10.30 -2.87 -12.38
CA GLY A 102 10.88 -1.68 -11.78
C GLY A 102 10.57 -1.55 -10.28
N ASN A 103 10.91 -0.39 -9.75
CA ASN A 103 10.77 -0.11 -8.31
C ASN A 103 9.47 0.59 -7.93
N TYR A 104 8.66 1.02 -8.92
CA TYR A 104 7.38 1.64 -8.64
C TYR A 104 6.33 0.59 -8.34
N PHE A 105 5.55 0.84 -7.29
CA PHE A 105 4.44 0.01 -6.88
C PHE A 105 3.20 0.87 -6.73
N ILE A 106 2.10 0.43 -7.35
CA ILE A 106 0.80 1.04 -7.14
C ILE A 106 0.08 0.19 -6.10
N LEU A 107 -0.34 0.83 -5.02
CA LEU A 107 -1.09 0.17 -3.97
C LEU A 107 -2.54 0.61 -4.07
N GLY A 108 -3.44 -0.35 -4.31
CA GLY A 108 -4.88 -0.13 -4.39
C GLY A 108 -5.55 -0.63 -3.13
N PHE A 109 -6.40 0.19 -2.52
CA PHE A 109 -7.08 -0.15 -1.27
C PHE A 109 -8.29 0.75 -1.04
N ARG A 110 -9.10 0.41 -0.03
CA ARG A 110 -10.15 1.31 0.48
C ARG A 110 -9.68 1.99 1.75
N ASN A 111 -9.96 3.29 1.85
CA ASN A 111 -9.65 4.10 3.03
C ASN A 111 -10.73 3.93 4.12
N GLN A 112 -10.66 4.74 5.17
CA GLN A 112 -11.61 4.69 6.29
C GLN A 112 -13.05 5.00 5.89
N GLU A 113 -13.23 5.85 4.87
CA GLU A 113 -14.55 6.19 4.32
C GLU A 113 -15.02 5.15 3.30
N ASN A 114 -14.32 4.02 3.19
CA ASN A 114 -14.61 2.95 2.24
C ASN A 114 -14.50 3.38 0.77
N GLU A 115 -13.70 4.40 0.51
CA GLU A 115 -13.41 4.88 -0.84
C GLU A 115 -12.22 4.12 -1.42
N ALA A 116 -12.37 3.66 -2.66
CA ALA A 116 -11.29 2.98 -3.37
C ALA A 116 -10.27 4.01 -3.87
N GLN A 117 -9.01 3.79 -3.55
CA GLN A 117 -7.91 4.68 -3.90
C GLN A 117 -6.72 3.90 -4.42
N CYS A 118 -5.92 4.54 -5.26
CA CYS A 118 -4.63 4.02 -5.71
C CYS A 118 -3.55 5.02 -5.35
N TRP A 119 -2.45 4.52 -4.80
CA TRP A 119 -1.32 5.34 -4.38
C TRP A 119 -0.05 4.86 -5.06
N LEU A 120 0.68 5.81 -5.65
CA LEU A 120 1.99 5.53 -6.22
C LEU A 120 3.03 5.53 -5.13
N THR A 121 3.85 4.50 -5.12
CA THR A 121 4.93 4.34 -4.15
C THR A 121 6.18 3.82 -4.84
N LYS A 122 7.28 3.86 -4.12
CA LYS A 122 8.54 3.27 -4.54
C LYS A 122 9.01 2.31 -3.46
N LYS A 123 9.34 1.09 -3.84
CA LYS A 123 9.79 0.09 -2.87
C LYS A 123 11.11 0.49 -2.23
N ILE A 124 11.19 0.34 -0.92
CA ILE A 124 12.41 0.57 -0.14
C ILE A 124 13.13 -0.76 0.05
N ASP A 125 14.40 -0.79 -0.28
CA ASP A 125 15.24 -1.96 -0.10
C ASP A 125 15.76 -2.10 1.34
#